data_346816204646410c9fd050183dfea4bf
#
_entry.id   346816204646410c9fd050183dfea4bf
#
_cell.length_a   1.000
_cell.length_b   1.000
_cell.length_c   1.000
_cell.angle_alpha   90.00
_cell.angle_beta   90.00
_cell.angle_gamma   90.00
#
_symmetry.space_group_name_H-M   'P 1'
#
loop_
_entity.id
_entity.type
_entity.pdbx_description
1 polymer ?
#
loop_
_entity_poly.entity_id
_entity_poly.type
_entity_poly.pdbx_seq_one_letter_code
_entity_poly.pdbx_strand_id
1 'polypeptide(L)'
;LQDMDVVIPEGTMVNQAVYAAIDGQLCAVFAISYAKMRSAAAGLVTLCGHRSVTPVILCGDFMLTEGFLQSKFGVKTRRIVFPTREVRNDLLNRRPDPEAAALAITTRDELVSAAYAVTGARSLRSAATLGTVIHLIGGILGMLTMLALGYLGSTELLTPTNVLLYQLIWMIPGFLVTEWTRAV
;
A
#
# COMPACT_ATOMS: atom_id res chain seq x y z
N LEU A 1 5.67 32.92 16.51
CA LEU A 1 5.20 33.96 17.42
C LEU A 1 6.36 34.82 17.94
N GLN A 2 7.50 34.25 18.30
CA GLN A 2 8.70 34.99 18.68
C GLN A 2 9.17 35.95 17.58
N ASP A 3 9.08 35.53 16.30
CA ASP A 3 9.38 36.38 15.13
C ASP A 3 8.34 37.51 14.91
N MET A 4 7.26 37.51 15.66
CA MET A 4 6.17 38.51 15.62
C MET A 4 6.09 39.35 16.93
N ASP A 5 7.13 39.32 17.74
CA ASP A 5 7.20 40.02 19.04
C ASP A 5 6.05 39.74 20.03
N VAL A 6 5.38 38.57 19.88
CA VAL A 6 4.32 38.16 20.79
C VAL A 6 4.92 37.52 22.03
N VAL A 7 4.70 38.13 23.18
CA VAL A 7 5.14 37.61 24.48
C VAL A 7 4.24 36.47 24.92
N ILE A 8 4.81 35.28 25.07
CA ILE A 8 4.11 34.09 25.57
C ILE A 8 4.35 34.02 27.09
N PRO A 9 3.30 34.13 27.93
CA PRO A 9 3.45 34.06 29.41
C PRO A 9 4.02 32.69 29.84
N GLU A 10 4.85 32.72 30.88
CA GLU A 10 5.38 31.48 31.47
C GLU A 10 4.22 30.61 31.98
N GLY A 11 4.31 29.30 31.72
CA GLY A 11 3.26 28.34 32.11
C GLY A 11 2.21 28.05 31.03
N THR A 12 2.16 28.82 29.93
CA THR A 12 1.24 28.57 28.80
C THR A 12 1.89 27.72 27.70
N MET A 13 3.13 27.27 27.86
CA MET A 13 3.82 26.39 26.90
C MET A 13 3.24 24.99 26.95
N VAL A 14 2.49 24.61 25.91
CA VAL A 14 1.94 23.28 25.72
C VAL A 14 2.59 22.67 24.49
N ASN A 15 3.00 21.41 24.56
CA ASN A 15 3.73 20.74 23.48
C ASN A 15 2.96 20.66 22.15
N GLN A 16 1.64 20.75 22.19
CA GLN A 16 0.77 20.72 21.01
C GLN A 16 -0.31 21.78 21.21
N ALA A 17 -0.04 23.00 20.77
CA ALA A 17 -0.98 24.11 20.92
C ALA A 17 -0.97 25.04 19.71
N VAL A 18 -2.12 25.63 19.44
CA VAL A 18 -2.27 26.76 18.54
C VAL A 18 -2.47 27.99 19.38
N TYR A 19 -1.64 29.00 19.15
CA TYR A 19 -1.70 30.28 19.84
C TYR A 19 -2.37 31.29 18.91
N ALA A 20 -3.36 32.00 19.42
CA ALA A 20 -3.99 33.12 18.73
C ALA A 20 -3.57 34.41 19.37
N ALA A 21 -3.06 35.33 18.56
CA ALA A 21 -2.67 36.68 19.01
C ALA A 21 -3.40 37.73 18.17
N ILE A 22 -3.81 38.83 18.80
CA ILE A 22 -4.41 39.98 18.16
C ILE A 22 -3.62 41.21 18.63
N ASP A 23 -3.22 42.06 17.70
CA ASP A 23 -2.44 43.27 17.95
C ASP A 23 -1.20 43.06 18.84
N GLY A 24 -0.47 41.94 18.58
CA GLY A 24 0.74 41.59 19.32
C GLY A 24 0.49 41.01 20.73
N GLN A 25 -0.76 40.87 21.17
CA GLN A 25 -1.10 40.29 22.48
C GLN A 25 -1.66 38.85 22.29
N LEU A 26 -1.20 37.94 23.15
CA LEU A 26 -1.71 36.55 23.16
C LEU A 26 -3.14 36.59 23.75
N CYS A 27 -4.12 36.18 22.89
CA CYS A 27 -5.53 36.18 23.29
C CYS A 27 -6.05 34.80 23.67
N ALA A 28 -5.51 33.74 23.04
CA ALA A 28 -5.97 32.39 23.30
C ALA A 28 -4.86 31.35 23.04
N VAL A 29 -4.91 30.23 23.78
CA VAL A 29 -4.08 29.03 23.60
C VAL A 29 -5.02 27.86 23.51
N PHE A 30 -4.99 27.18 22.34
CA PHE A 30 -5.77 25.98 22.09
C PHE A 30 -4.87 24.75 22.20
N ALA A 31 -4.99 23.99 23.28
CA ALA A 31 -4.30 22.72 23.39
C ALA A 31 -4.95 21.70 22.47
N ILE A 32 -4.15 21.12 21.57
CA ILE A 32 -4.63 20.13 20.57
C ILE A 32 -4.21 18.74 21.03
N SER A 33 -5.16 17.83 21.10
CA SER A 33 -4.91 16.42 21.36
C SER A 33 -5.42 15.58 20.19
N TYR A 34 -4.53 14.81 19.58
CA TYR A 34 -4.88 13.91 18.49
C TYR A 34 -5.21 12.52 19.02
N ALA A 35 -6.44 12.09 18.79
CA ALA A 35 -6.86 10.73 19.08
C ALA A 35 -6.53 9.81 17.90
N LYS A 36 -5.93 8.64 18.18
CA LYS A 36 -5.62 7.63 17.18
C LYS A 36 -6.91 6.91 16.76
N MET A 37 -7.32 7.07 15.51
CA MET A 37 -8.40 6.28 14.92
C MET A 37 -7.86 4.90 14.53
N ARG A 38 -8.46 3.82 15.04
CA ARG A 38 -7.97 2.45 14.82
C ARG A 38 -7.98 2.05 13.34
N SER A 39 -9.03 2.41 12.60
CA SER A 39 -9.15 2.14 11.16
C SER A 39 -8.06 2.85 10.35
N ALA A 40 -7.79 4.13 10.64
CA ALA A 40 -6.73 4.88 9.97
C ALA A 40 -5.35 4.28 10.27
N ALA A 41 -5.11 3.87 11.50
CA ALA A 41 -3.86 3.22 11.88
C ALA A 41 -3.66 1.89 11.13
N ALA A 42 -4.68 1.04 11.09
CA ALA A 42 -4.64 -0.23 10.37
C ALA A 42 -4.40 -0.01 8.87
N GLY A 43 -5.08 0.96 8.25
CA GLY A 43 -4.89 1.32 6.85
C GLY A 43 -3.48 1.78 6.55
N LEU A 44 -2.91 2.66 7.39
CA LEU A 44 -1.55 3.16 7.23
C LEU A 44 -0.51 2.03 7.38
N VAL A 45 -0.67 1.18 8.39
CA VAL A 45 0.21 0.01 8.60
C VAL A 45 0.17 -0.92 7.37
N THR A 46 -1.02 -1.20 6.85
CA THR A 46 -1.21 -2.03 5.65
C THR A 46 -0.51 -1.43 4.43
N LEU A 47 -0.71 -0.13 4.15
CA LEU A 47 -0.08 0.56 3.02
C LEU A 47 1.45 0.59 3.16
N CYS A 48 1.97 0.92 4.35
CA CYS A 48 3.41 0.98 4.61
C CYS A 48 4.08 -0.40 4.62
N GLY A 49 3.34 -1.45 4.95
CA GLY A 49 3.80 -2.83 4.93
C GLY A 49 3.99 -3.39 3.52
N HIS A 50 3.20 -2.92 2.56
CA HIS A 50 3.21 -3.46 1.20
C HIS A 50 4.38 -2.89 0.37
N ARG A 51 5.23 -3.79 -0.20
CA ARG A 51 6.48 -3.39 -0.88
C ARG A 51 6.28 -2.52 -2.12
N SER A 52 5.19 -2.70 -2.84
CA SER A 52 4.92 -1.99 -4.11
C SER A 52 4.04 -0.75 -3.94
N VAL A 53 3.75 -0.33 -2.71
CA VAL A 53 2.93 0.85 -2.41
C VAL A 53 3.78 1.87 -1.67
N THR A 54 3.76 3.10 -2.13
CA THR A 54 4.41 4.24 -1.48
C THR A 54 3.34 5.25 -1.11
N PRO A 55 2.93 5.34 0.17
CA PRO A 55 1.97 6.34 0.60
C PRO A 55 2.53 7.75 0.49
N VAL A 56 1.71 8.69 0.02
CA VAL A 56 2.03 10.11 -0.07
C VAL A 56 1.07 10.88 0.81
N ILE A 57 1.57 11.65 1.76
CA ILE A 57 0.76 12.46 2.68
C ILE A 57 0.58 13.86 2.08
N LEU A 58 -0.63 14.15 1.61
CA LEU A 58 -1.00 15.45 1.03
C LEU A 58 -1.61 16.42 2.05
N CYS A 59 -1.78 15.99 3.30
CA CYS A 59 -2.38 16.81 4.33
C CYS A 59 -1.54 18.07 4.62
N GLY A 60 -2.21 19.19 4.77
CA GLY A 60 -1.60 20.48 5.15
C GLY A 60 -1.43 20.67 6.66
N ASP A 61 -1.81 19.68 7.46
CA ASP A 61 -1.68 19.74 8.91
C ASP A 61 -0.19 19.67 9.31
N PHE A 62 0.28 20.74 9.95
CA PHE A 62 1.67 20.87 10.40
C PHE A 62 2.06 19.83 11.47
N MET A 63 1.08 19.22 12.13
CA MET A 63 1.30 18.18 13.14
C MET A 63 1.55 16.80 12.53
N LEU A 64 1.16 16.56 11.29
CA LEU A 64 1.38 15.29 10.59
C LEU A 64 2.82 15.16 10.10
N THR A 65 3.75 15.06 11.04
CA THR A 65 5.17 14.85 10.80
C THR A 65 5.53 13.36 10.82
N GLU A 66 6.72 13.03 10.31
CA GLU A 66 7.24 11.66 10.40
C GLU A 66 7.30 11.14 11.84
N GLY A 67 7.81 11.97 12.75
CA GLY A 67 7.91 11.62 14.17
C GLY A 67 6.54 11.37 14.82
N PHE A 68 5.53 12.16 14.45
CA PHE A 68 4.17 11.96 14.91
C PHE A 68 3.59 10.63 14.43
N LEU A 69 3.72 10.33 13.13
CA LEU A 69 3.24 9.07 12.56
C LEU A 69 3.94 7.85 13.18
N GLN A 70 5.24 7.94 13.38
CA GLN A 70 6.01 6.86 14.00
C GLN A 70 5.59 6.64 15.46
N SER A 71 5.47 7.71 16.26
CA SER A 71 5.13 7.62 17.69
C SER A 71 3.68 7.22 17.95
N LYS A 72 2.73 7.77 17.19
CA LYS A 72 1.29 7.55 17.41
C LYS A 72 0.77 6.32 16.68
N PHE A 73 1.24 6.05 15.46
CA PHE A 73 0.73 4.98 14.62
C PHE A 73 1.66 3.76 14.56
N GLY A 74 2.92 3.87 15.01
CA GLY A 74 3.88 2.79 14.97
C GLY A 74 4.29 2.38 13.54
N VAL A 75 4.13 3.26 12.56
CA VAL A 75 4.45 2.99 11.16
C VAL A 75 5.90 3.32 10.84
N LYS A 76 6.51 2.51 9.97
CA LYS A 76 7.84 2.80 9.43
C LYS A 76 7.73 3.92 8.40
N THR A 77 8.04 5.14 8.78
CA THR A 77 7.91 6.36 7.96
C THR A 77 8.84 6.42 6.76
N ARG A 78 9.91 5.60 6.74
CA ARG A 78 10.90 5.57 5.65
C ARG A 78 10.31 5.40 4.23
N ARG A 79 9.08 4.88 4.13
CA ARG A 79 8.38 4.70 2.85
C ARG A 79 7.29 5.74 2.59
N ILE A 80 7.04 6.61 3.55
CA ILE A 80 6.03 7.66 3.40
C ILE A 80 6.71 8.87 2.77
N VAL A 81 6.08 9.42 1.75
CA VAL A 81 6.56 10.63 1.08
C VAL A 81 5.78 11.82 1.61
N PHE A 82 6.50 12.84 2.07
CA PHE A 82 5.97 14.14 2.44
C PHE A 82 6.39 15.13 1.35
N PRO A 83 5.50 15.46 0.40
CA PRO A 83 5.84 16.34 -0.70
C PRO A 83 6.02 17.79 -0.22
N THR A 84 6.82 18.56 -0.95
CA THR A 84 6.95 20.00 -0.75
C THR A 84 5.59 20.69 -0.95
N ARG A 85 5.45 21.91 -0.44
CA ARG A 85 4.20 22.68 -0.55
C ARG A 85 3.76 22.85 -2.01
N GLU A 86 4.69 23.08 -2.91
CA GLU A 86 4.43 23.26 -4.34
C GLU A 86 3.88 21.99 -4.98
N VAL A 87 4.57 20.86 -4.80
CA VAL A 87 4.15 19.55 -5.33
C VAL A 87 2.80 19.12 -4.73
N ARG A 88 2.58 19.40 -3.44
CA ARG A 88 1.31 19.11 -2.78
C ARG A 88 0.16 19.91 -3.39
N ASN A 89 0.34 21.21 -3.61
CA ASN A 89 -0.66 22.05 -4.23
C ASN A 89 -0.95 21.61 -5.68
N ASP A 90 0.06 21.25 -6.44
CA ASP A 90 -0.12 20.70 -7.80
C ASP A 90 -0.95 19.42 -7.77
N LEU A 91 -0.63 18.49 -6.88
CA LEU A 91 -1.36 17.23 -6.75
C LEU A 91 -2.82 17.42 -6.29
N LEU A 92 -3.06 18.35 -5.37
CA LEU A 92 -4.41 18.66 -4.88
C LEU A 92 -5.27 19.38 -5.93
N ASN A 93 -4.66 20.18 -6.80
CA ASN A 93 -5.34 20.93 -7.84
C ASN A 93 -5.56 20.10 -9.14
N ARG A 94 -4.93 18.94 -9.26
CA ARG A 94 -5.19 18.03 -10.38
C ARG A 94 -6.63 17.55 -10.34
N ARG A 95 -7.39 17.95 -11.33
CA ARG A 95 -8.73 17.39 -11.51
C ARG A 95 -8.59 15.95 -11.99
N PRO A 96 -9.32 14.99 -11.38
CA PRO A 96 -9.40 13.65 -11.94
C PRO A 96 -10.00 13.76 -13.36
N ASP A 97 -9.44 12.99 -14.28
CA ASP A 97 -10.02 12.86 -15.62
C ASP A 97 -11.41 12.24 -15.47
N PRO A 98 -12.48 12.94 -15.91
CA PRO A 98 -13.84 12.42 -15.77
C PRO A 98 -14.08 11.17 -16.61
N GLU A 99 -13.25 10.91 -17.65
CA GLU A 99 -13.33 9.71 -18.48
C GLU A 99 -12.45 8.56 -17.95
N ALA A 100 -11.60 8.83 -16.96
CA ALA A 100 -10.75 7.78 -16.38
C ALA A 100 -11.60 6.77 -15.60
N ALA A 101 -11.41 5.49 -15.91
CA ALA A 101 -12.04 4.42 -15.16
C ALA A 101 -11.59 4.45 -13.69
N ALA A 102 -12.52 4.24 -12.76
CA ALA A 102 -12.21 4.15 -11.34
C ALA A 102 -11.22 3.02 -11.09
N LEU A 103 -10.09 3.33 -10.46
CA LEU A 103 -9.05 2.34 -10.12
C LEU A 103 -9.47 1.46 -8.92
N ALA A 104 -10.28 1.99 -8.04
CA ALA A 104 -10.83 1.28 -6.89
C ALA A 104 -12.15 1.92 -6.46
N ILE A 105 -13.09 1.08 -6.03
CA ILE A 105 -14.37 1.50 -5.46
C ILE A 105 -14.45 0.89 -4.05
N THR A 106 -14.67 1.74 -3.05
CA THR A 106 -14.86 1.29 -1.67
C THR A 106 -16.26 1.66 -1.18
N THR A 107 -16.88 0.77 -0.44
CA THR A 107 -18.23 0.98 0.13
C THR A 107 -18.20 1.73 1.46
N ARG A 108 -17.01 1.91 2.03
CA ARG A 108 -16.80 2.61 3.30
C ARG A 108 -15.77 3.71 3.11
N ASP A 109 -16.05 4.86 3.71
CA ASP A 109 -15.17 6.02 3.71
C ASP A 109 -14.07 5.91 4.78
N GLU A 110 -13.35 4.79 4.74
CA GLU A 110 -12.28 4.48 5.68
C GLU A 110 -10.98 4.18 4.94
N LEU A 111 -9.86 4.70 5.46
CA LEU A 111 -8.53 4.46 4.89
C LEU A 111 -8.18 2.96 4.82
N VAL A 112 -8.65 2.16 5.79
CA VAL A 112 -8.39 0.73 5.82
C VAL A 112 -9.00 0.00 4.63
N SER A 113 -10.22 0.35 4.22
CA SER A 113 -10.90 -0.24 3.07
C SER A 113 -10.16 0.06 1.76
N ALA A 114 -9.73 1.31 1.57
CA ALA A 114 -8.91 1.71 0.44
C ALA A 114 -7.53 1.02 0.45
N ALA A 115 -6.91 0.90 1.63
CA ALA A 115 -5.64 0.20 1.79
C ALA A 115 -5.74 -1.26 1.36
N TYR A 116 -6.75 -1.99 1.81
CA TYR A 116 -6.95 -3.38 1.42
C TYR A 116 -7.30 -3.54 -0.06
N ALA A 117 -8.08 -2.64 -0.64
CA ALA A 117 -8.38 -2.66 -2.07
C ALA A 117 -7.10 -2.53 -2.91
N VAL A 118 -6.24 -1.56 -2.58
CA VAL A 118 -5.01 -1.30 -3.31
C VAL A 118 -3.98 -2.42 -3.11
N THR A 119 -3.74 -2.84 -1.87
CA THR A 119 -2.75 -3.88 -1.58
C THR A 119 -3.21 -5.24 -2.08
N GLY A 120 -4.50 -5.58 -1.91
CA GLY A 120 -5.10 -6.81 -2.43
C GLY A 120 -5.03 -6.90 -3.94
N ALA A 121 -5.35 -5.83 -4.67
CA ALA A 121 -5.23 -5.79 -6.12
C ALA A 121 -3.78 -6.00 -6.59
N ARG A 122 -2.80 -5.42 -5.88
CA ARG A 122 -1.37 -5.61 -6.16
C ARG A 122 -0.91 -7.04 -5.90
N SER A 123 -1.31 -7.62 -4.77
CA SER A 123 -1.01 -9.01 -4.44
C SER A 123 -1.63 -9.98 -5.45
N LEU A 124 -2.91 -9.76 -5.82
CA LEU A 124 -3.59 -10.58 -6.83
C LEU A 124 -2.90 -10.52 -8.19
N ARG A 125 -2.49 -9.33 -8.63
CA ARG A 125 -1.74 -9.18 -9.89
C ARG A 125 -0.42 -9.94 -9.84
N SER A 126 0.31 -9.85 -8.74
CA SER A 126 1.57 -10.57 -8.56
C SER A 126 1.35 -12.09 -8.59
N ALA A 127 0.33 -12.59 -7.89
CA ALA A 127 -0.04 -13.99 -7.88
C ALA A 127 -0.41 -14.50 -9.28
N ALA A 128 -1.26 -13.74 -9.99
CA ALA A 128 -1.67 -14.10 -11.34
C ALA A 128 -0.47 -14.16 -12.30
N THR A 129 0.42 -13.17 -12.24
CA THR A 129 1.62 -13.15 -13.08
C THR A 129 2.53 -14.34 -12.78
N LEU A 130 2.81 -14.62 -11.51
CA LEU A 130 3.67 -15.72 -11.11
C LEU A 130 3.04 -17.07 -11.46
N GLY A 131 1.74 -17.24 -11.24
CA GLY A 131 0.99 -18.42 -11.64
C GLY A 131 1.08 -18.66 -13.16
N THR A 132 0.87 -17.62 -13.96
CA THR A 132 1.00 -17.71 -15.43
C THR A 132 2.40 -18.13 -15.85
N VAL A 133 3.45 -17.58 -15.26
CA VAL A 133 4.84 -17.95 -15.56
C VAL A 133 5.11 -19.40 -15.21
N ILE A 134 4.64 -19.88 -14.07
CA ILE A 134 4.79 -21.28 -13.65
C ILE A 134 4.11 -22.22 -14.65
N HIS A 135 2.87 -21.91 -15.04
CA HIS A 135 2.14 -22.73 -16.03
C HIS A 135 2.79 -22.71 -17.41
N LEU A 136 3.33 -21.57 -17.83
CA LEU A 136 4.05 -21.47 -19.10
C LEU A 136 5.31 -22.33 -19.09
N ILE A 137 6.10 -22.28 -18.01
CA ILE A 137 7.29 -23.11 -17.85
C ILE A 137 6.89 -24.60 -17.88
N GLY A 138 5.84 -24.97 -17.13
CA GLY A 138 5.31 -26.33 -17.11
C GLY A 138 4.88 -26.82 -18.51
N GLY A 139 4.19 -25.97 -19.26
CA GLY A 139 3.77 -26.27 -20.62
C GLY A 139 4.96 -26.50 -21.58
N ILE A 140 5.97 -25.62 -21.52
CA ILE A 140 7.19 -25.76 -22.34
C ILE A 140 7.93 -27.04 -21.98
N LEU A 141 8.14 -27.31 -20.68
CA LEU A 141 8.80 -28.54 -20.24
C LEU A 141 8.03 -29.80 -20.65
N GLY A 142 6.69 -29.77 -20.54
CA GLY A 142 5.85 -30.87 -21.01
C GLY A 142 6.00 -31.15 -22.52
N MET A 143 5.98 -30.08 -23.31
CA MET A 143 6.16 -30.18 -24.76
C MET A 143 7.54 -30.76 -25.11
N LEU A 144 8.61 -30.27 -24.45
CA LEU A 144 9.97 -30.79 -24.64
C LEU A 144 10.08 -32.26 -24.23
N THR A 145 9.45 -32.65 -23.13
CA THR A 145 9.42 -34.04 -22.66
C THR A 145 8.71 -34.94 -23.66
N MET A 146 7.56 -34.53 -24.16
CA MET A 146 6.83 -35.29 -25.17
C MET A 146 7.66 -35.47 -26.47
N LEU A 147 8.33 -34.39 -26.89
CA LEU A 147 9.20 -34.44 -28.07
C LEU A 147 10.38 -35.40 -27.87
N ALA A 148 11.02 -35.34 -26.70
CA ALA A 148 12.14 -36.21 -26.36
C ALA A 148 11.72 -37.69 -26.31
N LEU A 149 10.57 -37.99 -25.66
CA LEU A 149 10.05 -39.36 -25.61
C LEU A 149 9.69 -39.88 -27.00
N GLY A 150 9.11 -39.04 -27.86
CA GLY A 150 8.86 -39.40 -29.26
C GLY A 150 10.15 -39.71 -30.06
N TYR A 151 11.18 -38.87 -29.86
CA TYR A 151 12.50 -39.09 -30.51
C TYR A 151 13.21 -40.36 -30.01
N LEU A 152 13.10 -40.68 -28.74
CA LEU A 152 13.69 -41.87 -28.12
C LEU A 152 12.88 -43.17 -28.41
N GLY A 153 11.76 -43.07 -29.10
CA GLY A 153 10.87 -44.20 -29.36
C GLY A 153 10.09 -44.72 -28.15
N SER A 154 10.14 -44.00 -27.00
CA SER A 154 9.47 -44.36 -25.75
C SER A 154 8.02 -43.86 -25.71
N THR A 155 7.27 -44.04 -26.79
CA THR A 155 5.88 -43.55 -26.94
C THR A 155 4.89 -44.20 -25.98
N GLU A 156 5.24 -45.38 -25.43
CA GLU A 156 4.44 -46.08 -24.42
C GLU A 156 4.19 -45.24 -23.16
N LEU A 157 5.08 -44.26 -22.83
CA LEU A 157 4.93 -43.34 -21.72
C LEU A 157 3.97 -42.17 -22.01
N LEU A 158 3.63 -41.95 -23.30
CA LEU A 158 2.72 -40.87 -23.70
C LEU A 158 1.24 -41.26 -23.61
N THR A 159 0.88 -41.94 -22.53
CA THR A 159 -0.53 -42.27 -22.26
C THR A 159 -1.29 -41.04 -21.81
N PRO A 160 -2.62 -40.96 -22.09
CA PRO A 160 -3.45 -39.85 -21.58
C PRO A 160 -3.38 -39.70 -20.06
N THR A 161 -3.23 -40.81 -19.33
CA THR A 161 -3.09 -40.84 -17.88
C THR A 161 -1.81 -40.15 -17.43
N ASN A 162 -0.67 -40.42 -18.07
CA ASN A 162 0.60 -39.78 -17.70
C ASN A 162 0.61 -38.29 -18.02
N VAL A 163 -0.01 -37.90 -19.14
CA VAL A 163 -0.19 -36.47 -19.48
C VAL A 163 -1.05 -35.76 -18.44
N LEU A 164 -2.14 -36.38 -18.00
CA LEU A 164 -3.00 -35.82 -16.97
C LEU A 164 -2.29 -35.74 -15.63
N LEU A 165 -1.55 -36.74 -15.21
CA LEU A 165 -0.72 -36.71 -14.01
C LEU A 165 0.33 -35.60 -14.05
N TYR A 166 1.00 -35.43 -15.19
CA TYR A 166 1.92 -34.30 -15.38
C TYR A 166 1.24 -32.95 -15.17
N GLN A 167 0.07 -32.74 -15.76
CA GLN A 167 -0.70 -31.49 -15.58
C GLN A 167 -1.11 -31.27 -14.13
N LEU A 168 -1.57 -32.32 -13.44
CA LEU A 168 -1.93 -32.23 -12.01
C LEU A 168 -0.73 -31.84 -11.15
N ILE A 169 0.47 -32.41 -11.41
CA ILE A 169 1.69 -32.04 -10.68
C ILE A 169 2.00 -30.56 -10.88
N TRP A 170 1.84 -30.01 -12.07
CA TRP A 170 2.09 -28.59 -12.34
C TRP A 170 1.02 -27.64 -11.79
N MET A 171 -0.16 -28.14 -11.46
CA MET A 171 -1.16 -27.36 -10.74
C MET A 171 -0.76 -27.05 -9.29
N ILE A 172 -0.02 -27.97 -8.63
CA ILE A 172 0.38 -27.82 -7.24
C ILE A 172 1.16 -26.51 -6.97
N PRO A 173 2.25 -26.18 -7.67
CA PRO A 173 2.97 -24.94 -7.46
C PRO A 173 2.11 -23.70 -7.78
N GLY A 174 1.20 -23.78 -8.74
CA GLY A 174 0.23 -22.71 -9.01
C GLY A 174 -0.69 -22.42 -7.82
N PHE A 175 -1.23 -23.45 -7.18
CA PHE A 175 -2.03 -23.30 -5.96
C PHE A 175 -1.21 -22.76 -4.78
N LEU A 176 0.00 -23.27 -4.57
CA LEU A 176 0.88 -22.82 -3.49
C LEU A 176 1.22 -21.32 -3.61
N VAL A 177 1.45 -20.83 -4.81
CA VAL A 177 1.70 -19.41 -5.06
C VAL A 177 0.48 -18.58 -4.71
N THR A 178 -0.71 -19.03 -5.05
CA THR A 178 -1.96 -18.32 -4.75
C THR A 178 -2.18 -18.24 -3.23
N GLU A 179 -1.95 -19.32 -2.50
CA GLU A 179 -2.07 -19.33 -1.04
C GLU A 179 -0.97 -18.47 -0.37
N TRP A 180 0.26 -18.51 -0.88
CA TRP A 180 1.33 -17.67 -0.33
C TRP A 180 1.04 -16.18 -0.46
N THR A 181 0.52 -15.74 -1.60
CA THR A 181 0.18 -14.32 -1.81
C THR A 181 -1.03 -13.89 -1.00
N ARG A 182 -1.89 -14.81 -0.56
CA ARG A 182 -3.01 -14.56 0.35
C ARG A 182 -2.56 -14.39 1.80
N ALA A 183 -1.46 -15.02 2.20
CA ALA A 183 -0.94 -15.02 3.58
C ALA A 183 -0.04 -13.80 3.89
N VAL A 184 0.35 -13.02 2.89
CA VAL A 184 1.19 -11.80 3.00
C VAL A 184 0.35 -10.54 2.83
#